data_4ca5d277e55e66c77fa5fbb82f371388
#
_entry.id   4ca5d277e55e66c77fa5fbb82f371388
#
_cell.length_a   1.000
_cell.length_b   1.000
_cell.length_c   1.000
_cell.angle_alpha   90.00
_cell.angle_beta   90.00
_cell.angle_gamma   90.00
#
_symmetry.space_group_name_H-M   'P 1'
#
loop_
_entity.id
_entity.type
_entity.pdbx_description
1 polymer ?
#
loop_
_entity_poly.entity_id
_entity_poly.type
_entity_poly.pdbx_seq_one_letter_code
_entity_poly.pdbx_strand_id
1 'polypeptide(L)'
;MSLVDQHRDETLTRSQRDWLRVREHLQRHRYELGQAAADLYPEATRVAGTPLLSRAEWLPAEPFPLDAIDLTFDPDAPTRGLRSYDPATLGVRPERADGSRYATYSAAMADLAAPTVFENRPTYRLLGAELNAPRGRMSFGRGGYFDGIDVGEAAAHEYAATRLSGTGADLRATIPDPTDTSRRLTNLAISTLTIRHDRSSDAAQFLLHWRDPAKVGHAGGLYQVLPVGIFQPSGEQPGHERNDFSLWRCLVREFAEELLGEKEPDGGPIDYEQWPFAVQLSDAKRCGGVRAYCLGIGVDPLTFATDLLSVVVFDAKVFDAAFGDLVEANAEGEIVSGREADRIPGISFAETPVAHMLSEQPMQAAGAAVLALAWQHRQVLLAP
;
A
#
# COMPACT_ATOMS: atom_id res chain seq x y z
N MET A 1 -21.74 20.38 12.89
CA MET A 1 -21.13 21.27 11.87
C MET A 1 -20.77 22.57 12.56
N SER A 2 -19.47 22.91 12.61
CA SER A 2 -19.01 24.13 13.31
C SER A 2 -19.30 25.37 12.45
N LEU A 3 -19.28 26.57 13.10
CA LEU A 3 -19.44 27.85 12.37
C LEU A 3 -18.33 28.05 11.31
N VAL A 4 -17.16 27.44 11.52
CA VAL A 4 -16.03 27.47 10.58
C VAL A 4 -16.36 26.63 9.34
N ASP A 5 -17.01 25.46 9.52
CA ASP A 5 -17.40 24.59 8.41
C ASP A 5 -18.51 25.23 7.56
N GLN A 6 -19.46 25.94 8.17
CA GLN A 6 -20.50 26.66 7.45
C GLN A 6 -19.94 27.80 6.58
N HIS A 7 -18.98 28.57 7.12
CA HIS A 7 -18.36 29.67 6.38
C HIS A 7 -17.49 29.19 5.22
N ARG A 8 -16.83 28.02 5.37
CA ARG A 8 -16.05 27.39 4.31
C ARG A 8 -16.95 26.90 3.17
N ASP A 9 -18.11 26.34 3.49
CA ASP A 9 -19.07 25.82 2.49
C ASP A 9 -19.69 26.95 1.62
N GLU A 10 -19.91 28.14 2.19
CA GLU A 10 -20.43 29.31 1.46
C GLU A 10 -19.45 29.88 0.42
N THR A 11 -18.14 29.62 0.56
CA THR A 11 -17.10 30.14 -0.36
C THR A 11 -16.79 29.20 -1.51
N LEU A 12 -17.20 27.93 -1.42
CA LEU A 12 -16.91 26.92 -2.44
C LEU A 12 -17.78 27.11 -3.69
N THR A 13 -17.21 26.82 -4.86
CA THR A 13 -17.99 26.72 -6.11
C THR A 13 -18.90 25.48 -6.07
N ARG A 14 -19.89 25.45 -6.96
CA ARG A 14 -20.72 24.25 -7.14
C ARG A 14 -19.86 23.04 -7.53
N SER A 15 -18.90 23.23 -8.43
CA SER A 15 -17.97 22.17 -8.86
C SER A 15 -17.14 21.60 -7.72
N GLN A 16 -16.67 22.46 -6.80
CA GLN A 16 -15.92 22.01 -5.60
C GLN A 16 -16.81 21.25 -4.62
N ARG A 17 -18.05 21.71 -4.37
CA ARG A 17 -19.00 20.95 -3.51
C ARG A 17 -19.36 19.60 -4.09
N ASP A 18 -19.63 19.52 -5.39
CA ASP A 18 -19.93 18.25 -6.06
C ASP A 18 -18.73 17.30 -5.99
N TRP A 19 -17.50 17.82 -6.16
CA TRP A 19 -16.27 17.05 -6.03
C TRP A 19 -16.06 16.52 -4.61
N LEU A 20 -16.27 17.34 -3.59
CA LEU A 20 -16.18 16.93 -2.17
C LEU A 20 -17.20 15.84 -1.83
N ARG A 21 -18.43 15.93 -2.34
CA ARG A 21 -19.47 14.91 -2.16
C ARG A 21 -19.05 13.56 -2.76
N VAL A 22 -18.41 13.57 -3.94
CA VAL A 22 -17.88 12.35 -4.54
C VAL A 22 -16.72 11.78 -3.71
N ARG A 23 -15.81 12.64 -3.21
CA ARG A 23 -14.72 12.19 -2.32
C ARG A 23 -15.26 11.53 -1.05
N GLU A 24 -16.24 12.14 -0.40
CA GLU A 24 -16.88 11.58 0.79
C GLU A 24 -17.55 10.23 0.48
N HIS A 25 -18.24 10.12 -0.64
CA HIS A 25 -18.83 8.87 -1.08
C HIS A 25 -17.76 7.80 -1.33
N LEU A 26 -16.67 8.15 -2.04
CA LEU A 26 -15.53 7.27 -2.28
C LEU A 26 -14.91 6.76 -0.96
N GLN A 27 -14.72 7.63 0.02
CA GLN A 27 -14.16 7.24 1.31
C GLN A 27 -15.07 6.29 2.08
N ARG A 28 -16.37 6.57 2.14
CA ARG A 28 -17.34 5.73 2.88
C ARG A 28 -17.59 4.36 2.25
N HIS A 29 -17.47 4.27 0.93
CA HIS A 29 -17.82 3.06 0.17
C HIS A 29 -16.62 2.46 -0.55
N ARG A 30 -15.41 2.71 -0.04
CA ARG A 30 -14.18 2.26 -0.71
C ARG A 30 -14.11 0.75 -0.90
N TYR A 31 -14.56 -0.02 0.10
CA TYR A 31 -14.60 -1.47 0.03
C TYR A 31 -15.53 -1.95 -1.09
N GLU A 32 -16.79 -1.53 -1.07
CA GLU A 32 -17.79 -1.92 -2.06
C GLU A 32 -17.43 -1.45 -3.48
N LEU A 33 -16.86 -0.25 -3.58
CA LEU A 33 -16.38 0.29 -4.86
C LEU A 33 -15.17 -0.50 -5.36
N GLY A 34 -14.28 -0.94 -4.48
CA GLY A 34 -13.15 -1.80 -4.84
C GLY A 34 -13.59 -3.15 -5.37
N GLN A 35 -14.53 -3.80 -4.68
CA GLN A 35 -15.14 -5.05 -5.14
C GLN A 35 -15.78 -4.87 -6.52
N ALA A 36 -16.61 -3.85 -6.69
CA ALA A 36 -17.29 -3.56 -7.95
C ALA A 36 -16.32 -3.14 -9.09
N ALA A 37 -15.20 -2.49 -8.76
CA ALA A 37 -14.18 -2.14 -9.74
C ALA A 37 -13.43 -3.38 -10.26
N ALA A 38 -13.27 -4.42 -9.44
CA ALA A 38 -12.68 -5.68 -9.88
C ALA A 38 -13.51 -6.37 -10.98
N ASP A 39 -14.83 -6.18 -10.97
CA ASP A 39 -15.73 -6.75 -12.00
C ASP A 39 -15.54 -6.14 -13.40
N LEU A 40 -14.81 -5.03 -13.51
CA LEU A 40 -14.44 -4.44 -14.81
C LEU A 40 -13.33 -5.23 -15.53
N TYR A 41 -12.67 -6.16 -14.84
CA TYR A 41 -11.51 -6.90 -15.34
C TYR A 41 -11.80 -8.40 -15.32
N PRO A 42 -11.12 -9.19 -16.21
CA PRO A 42 -11.30 -10.63 -16.26
C PRO A 42 -11.00 -11.29 -14.91
N GLU A 43 -11.82 -12.23 -14.49
CA GLU A 43 -11.64 -12.97 -13.24
C GLU A 43 -10.28 -13.69 -13.17
N ALA A 44 -9.77 -14.18 -14.30
CA ALA A 44 -8.47 -14.82 -14.41
C ALA A 44 -7.27 -13.91 -14.03
N THR A 45 -7.47 -12.60 -13.94
CA THR A 45 -6.45 -11.65 -13.49
C THR A 45 -6.44 -11.45 -11.98
N ARG A 46 -7.42 -12.02 -11.24
CA ARG A 46 -7.56 -11.84 -9.80
C ARG A 46 -6.60 -12.73 -9.02
N VAL A 47 -5.96 -12.17 -8.01
CA VAL A 47 -5.01 -12.87 -7.14
C VAL A 47 -5.77 -13.69 -6.10
N ALA A 48 -5.61 -15.00 -6.11
CA ALA A 48 -6.16 -15.91 -5.09
C ALA A 48 -7.66 -15.69 -4.78
N GLY A 49 -8.46 -15.32 -5.78
CA GLY A 49 -9.90 -15.05 -5.65
C GLY A 49 -10.24 -13.72 -4.97
N THR A 50 -9.27 -12.86 -4.68
CA THR A 50 -9.47 -11.52 -4.11
C THR A 50 -9.71 -10.48 -5.22
N PRO A 51 -10.13 -9.24 -4.90
CA PRO A 51 -10.28 -8.19 -5.90
C PRO A 51 -8.98 -7.73 -6.56
N LEU A 52 -7.83 -7.99 -5.93
CA LEU A 52 -6.53 -7.54 -6.42
C LEU A 52 -6.20 -8.17 -7.78
N LEU A 53 -5.76 -7.34 -8.72
CA LEU A 53 -5.40 -7.77 -10.07
C LEU A 53 -3.91 -8.07 -10.17
N SER A 54 -3.53 -9.02 -11.01
CA SER A 54 -2.14 -9.30 -11.34
C SER A 54 -2.01 -9.86 -12.74
N ARG A 55 -0.78 -10.15 -13.15
CA ARG A 55 -0.42 -10.79 -14.40
C ARG A 55 0.54 -11.95 -14.15
N ALA A 56 0.59 -12.90 -15.06
CA ALA A 56 1.33 -14.15 -14.87
C ALA A 56 2.82 -13.96 -14.55
N GLU A 57 3.45 -12.93 -15.13
CA GLU A 57 4.87 -12.64 -14.90
C GLU A 57 5.15 -12.08 -13.51
N TRP A 58 4.13 -11.61 -12.79
CA TRP A 58 4.23 -11.02 -11.46
C TRP A 58 3.95 -12.01 -10.32
N LEU A 59 3.42 -13.18 -10.64
CA LEU A 59 3.05 -14.18 -9.64
C LEU A 59 4.01 -15.38 -9.73
N PRO A 60 4.89 -15.59 -8.75
CA PRO A 60 5.68 -16.80 -8.65
C PRO A 60 4.78 -18.00 -8.30
N ALA A 61 5.16 -19.19 -8.74
CA ALA A 61 4.44 -20.43 -8.43
C ALA A 61 4.51 -20.76 -6.92
N GLU A 62 5.63 -20.39 -6.26
CA GLU A 62 5.85 -20.54 -4.82
C GLU A 62 6.54 -19.29 -4.28
N PRO A 63 6.32 -18.96 -2.99
CA PRO A 63 7.05 -17.89 -2.32
C PRO A 63 8.56 -18.13 -2.39
N PHE A 64 9.31 -17.08 -2.64
CA PHE A 64 10.76 -17.15 -2.62
C PHE A 64 11.37 -16.01 -1.79
N PRO A 65 12.63 -16.15 -1.32
CA PRO A 65 13.25 -15.12 -0.48
C PRO A 65 13.26 -13.76 -1.15
N LEU A 66 12.87 -12.72 -0.42
CA LEU A 66 12.81 -11.34 -0.91
C LEU A 66 14.15 -10.87 -1.51
N ASP A 67 15.28 -11.35 -0.93
CA ASP A 67 16.64 -11.04 -1.40
C ASP A 67 16.99 -11.72 -2.73
N ALA A 68 16.15 -12.64 -3.22
CA ALA A 68 16.35 -13.25 -4.54
C ALA A 68 15.80 -12.38 -5.69
N ILE A 69 15.29 -11.19 -5.38
CA ILE A 69 14.88 -10.21 -6.38
C ILE A 69 16.07 -9.33 -6.75
N ASP A 70 16.47 -9.39 -8.00
CA ASP A 70 17.48 -8.49 -8.56
C ASP A 70 16.81 -7.13 -8.87
N LEU A 71 17.24 -6.06 -8.19
CA LEU A 71 16.74 -4.71 -8.39
C LEU A 71 17.67 -3.92 -9.30
N THR A 72 17.11 -3.22 -10.27
CA THR A 72 17.83 -2.27 -11.13
C THR A 72 17.20 -0.89 -11.06
N PHE A 73 18.03 0.16 -11.00
CA PHE A 73 17.58 1.54 -10.93
C PHE A 73 18.20 2.36 -12.07
N ASP A 74 17.36 2.92 -12.91
CA ASP A 74 17.71 3.86 -13.96
C ASP A 74 17.09 5.23 -13.65
N PRO A 75 17.85 6.16 -13.05
CA PRO A 75 17.34 7.48 -12.68
C PRO A 75 16.92 8.32 -13.90
N ASP A 76 17.44 8.01 -15.08
CA ASP A 76 17.16 8.73 -16.32
C ASP A 76 16.13 8.02 -17.21
N ALA A 77 15.50 6.96 -16.71
CA ALA A 77 14.47 6.24 -17.42
C ALA A 77 13.34 7.17 -17.89
N PRO A 78 12.99 7.15 -19.17
CA PRO A 78 12.01 8.07 -19.70
C PRO A 78 10.64 7.89 -19.03
N THR A 79 10.00 9.00 -18.75
CA THR A 79 8.63 9.03 -18.20
C THR A 79 7.64 8.75 -19.33
N ARG A 80 6.92 7.64 -19.24
CA ARG A 80 5.91 7.22 -20.21
C ARG A 80 4.54 7.10 -19.51
N GLY A 81 3.47 7.13 -20.31
CA GLY A 81 2.11 6.97 -19.83
C GLY A 81 1.48 8.26 -19.31
N LEU A 82 0.32 8.08 -18.70
CA LEU A 82 -0.53 9.17 -18.20
C LEU A 82 0.16 9.91 -17.05
N ARG A 83 0.06 11.23 -17.07
CA ARG A 83 0.68 12.14 -16.09
C ARG A 83 -0.36 13.00 -15.40
N SER A 84 0.03 13.60 -14.28
CA SER A 84 -0.79 14.47 -13.42
C SER A 84 -1.58 15.53 -14.18
N TYR A 85 -1.00 16.17 -15.17
CA TYR A 85 -1.59 17.27 -15.95
C TYR A 85 -2.15 16.85 -17.31
N ASP A 86 -2.23 15.55 -17.57
CA ASP A 86 -2.79 15.04 -18.83
C ASP A 86 -4.25 15.49 -19.02
N PRO A 87 -4.68 15.84 -20.26
CA PRO A 87 -6.07 16.20 -20.55
C PRO A 87 -7.09 15.16 -20.09
N ALA A 88 -6.75 13.88 -20.06
CA ALA A 88 -7.64 12.83 -19.58
C ALA A 88 -8.04 13.02 -18.11
N THR A 89 -7.21 13.67 -17.28
CA THR A 89 -7.54 13.96 -15.88
C THR A 89 -8.38 15.22 -15.67
N LEU A 90 -8.65 16.03 -16.72
CA LEU A 90 -9.41 17.28 -16.62
C LEU A 90 -10.82 17.06 -16.06
N GLY A 91 -11.51 15.99 -16.47
CA GLY A 91 -12.89 15.71 -16.08
C GLY A 91 -13.09 15.49 -14.58
N VAL A 92 -12.04 15.10 -13.85
CA VAL A 92 -12.08 14.84 -12.41
C VAL A 92 -11.50 15.97 -11.55
N ARG A 93 -11.05 17.06 -12.16
CA ARG A 93 -10.53 18.25 -11.47
C ARG A 93 -11.62 19.32 -11.35
N PRO A 94 -11.97 19.78 -10.14
CA PRO A 94 -13.03 20.78 -9.97
C PRO A 94 -12.63 22.16 -10.49
N GLU A 95 -13.62 23.02 -10.68
CA GLU A 95 -13.42 24.42 -11.08
C GLU A 95 -13.29 25.32 -9.86
N ARG A 96 -12.36 26.28 -9.94
CA ARG A 96 -12.16 27.34 -8.96
C ARG A 96 -13.15 28.48 -9.15
N ALA A 97 -13.17 29.43 -8.23
CA ALA A 97 -14.06 30.59 -8.30
C ALA A 97 -13.79 31.50 -9.52
N ASP A 98 -12.57 31.50 -10.04
CA ASP A 98 -12.20 32.25 -11.26
C ASP A 98 -12.53 31.51 -12.57
N GLY A 99 -13.16 30.33 -12.49
CA GLY A 99 -13.50 29.50 -13.64
C GLY A 99 -12.36 28.60 -14.15
N SER A 100 -11.16 28.74 -13.62
CA SER A 100 -10.05 27.83 -13.93
C SER A 100 -10.23 26.49 -13.23
N ARG A 101 -9.64 25.42 -13.79
CA ARG A 101 -9.53 24.12 -13.09
C ARG A 101 -8.23 24.01 -12.32
N TYR A 102 -8.22 23.21 -11.27
CA TYR A 102 -6.98 22.84 -10.59
C TYR A 102 -6.01 22.21 -11.59
N ALA A 103 -4.72 22.51 -11.42
CA ALA A 103 -3.67 22.03 -12.33
C ALA A 103 -3.52 20.51 -12.30
N THR A 104 -3.73 19.88 -11.13
CA THR A 104 -3.68 18.44 -10.90
C THR A 104 -4.78 18.01 -9.94
N TYR A 105 -5.04 16.72 -9.85
CA TYR A 105 -5.98 16.17 -8.86
C TYR A 105 -5.43 16.33 -7.42
N SER A 106 -4.12 16.11 -7.22
CA SER A 106 -3.44 16.35 -5.95
C SER A 106 -3.53 17.82 -5.49
N ALA A 107 -3.45 18.79 -6.41
CA ALA A 107 -3.65 20.19 -6.08
C ALA A 107 -5.08 20.48 -5.59
N ALA A 108 -6.09 19.81 -6.15
CA ALA A 108 -7.46 19.90 -5.65
C ALA A 108 -7.59 19.24 -4.26
N MET A 109 -6.96 18.10 -4.05
CA MET A 109 -6.94 17.44 -2.73
C MET A 109 -6.26 18.31 -1.67
N ALA A 110 -5.10 18.89 -1.99
CA ALA A 110 -4.35 19.75 -1.05
C ALA A 110 -5.18 20.96 -0.58
N ASP A 111 -5.99 21.54 -1.46
CA ASP A 111 -6.80 22.71 -1.13
C ASP A 111 -8.13 22.35 -0.44
N LEU A 112 -8.80 21.30 -0.92
CA LEU A 112 -10.18 21.00 -0.53
C LEU A 112 -10.31 19.92 0.55
N ALA A 113 -9.45 18.92 0.54
CA ALA A 113 -9.56 17.71 1.37
C ALA A 113 -8.18 17.06 1.64
N ALA A 114 -7.21 17.86 2.07
CA ALA A 114 -5.86 17.36 2.34
C ALA A 114 -5.85 16.32 3.48
N PRO A 115 -5.19 15.18 3.32
CA PRO A 115 -4.81 14.32 4.42
C PRO A 115 -3.86 15.03 5.40
N THR A 116 -3.70 14.50 6.59
CA THR A 116 -2.81 15.09 7.63
C THR A 116 -1.36 15.20 7.13
N VAL A 117 -0.88 14.18 6.41
CA VAL A 117 0.41 14.20 5.71
C VAL A 117 0.15 14.10 4.22
N PHE A 118 0.49 15.15 3.48
CA PHE A 118 0.24 15.20 2.04
C PHE A 118 1.36 15.95 1.32
N GLU A 119 2.43 15.24 1.02
CA GLU A 119 3.65 15.74 0.40
C GLU A 119 4.02 14.93 -0.83
N ASN A 120 4.60 15.57 -1.83
CA ASN A 120 5.08 14.88 -3.03
C ASN A 120 6.51 14.37 -2.82
N ARG A 121 6.68 13.32 -2.02
CA ARG A 121 7.99 12.70 -1.77
C ARG A 121 8.50 11.96 -3.01
N PRO A 122 9.84 11.91 -3.23
CA PRO A 122 10.44 11.06 -4.25
C PRO A 122 10.09 9.59 -4.02
N THR A 123 9.88 8.84 -5.11
CA THR A 123 9.60 7.40 -5.06
C THR A 123 10.42 6.64 -6.07
N TYR A 124 10.59 5.33 -5.88
CA TYR A 124 11.10 4.43 -6.91
C TYR A 124 9.92 3.96 -7.76
N ARG A 125 9.82 4.54 -8.97
CA ARG A 125 8.77 4.24 -9.93
C ARG A 125 9.03 2.89 -10.59
N LEU A 126 8.11 1.95 -10.47
CA LEU A 126 8.19 0.62 -11.11
C LEU A 126 8.12 0.77 -12.64
N LEU A 127 9.13 0.27 -13.35
CA LEU A 127 9.17 0.21 -14.81
C LEU A 127 8.75 -1.15 -15.34
N GLY A 128 9.08 -2.22 -14.60
CA GLY A 128 8.72 -3.57 -14.95
C GLY A 128 9.14 -4.56 -13.88
N ALA A 129 8.51 -5.73 -13.88
CA ALA A 129 8.81 -6.83 -12.99
C ALA A 129 8.61 -8.18 -13.68
N GLU A 130 9.44 -9.16 -13.31
CA GLU A 130 9.36 -10.55 -13.71
C GLU A 130 9.69 -11.39 -12.47
N LEU A 131 8.67 -12.00 -11.85
CA LEU A 131 8.80 -12.73 -10.58
C LEU A 131 8.52 -14.24 -10.73
N ASN A 132 8.07 -14.68 -11.89
CA ASN A 132 7.82 -16.09 -12.20
C ASN A 132 9.08 -16.85 -12.67
N ALA A 133 10.25 -16.20 -12.68
CA ALA A 133 11.54 -16.79 -12.99
C ALA A 133 12.24 -17.29 -11.70
N PRO A 134 13.25 -18.17 -11.79
CA PRO A 134 14.00 -18.67 -10.62
C PRO A 134 14.65 -17.58 -9.76
N ARG A 135 14.95 -16.42 -10.36
CA ARG A 135 15.32 -15.17 -9.67
C ARG A 135 14.40 -14.08 -10.16
N GLY A 136 13.76 -13.40 -9.20
CA GLY A 136 12.91 -12.26 -9.52
C GLY A 136 13.73 -11.09 -10.06
N ARG A 137 13.15 -10.29 -10.93
CA ARG A 137 13.76 -9.06 -11.44
C ARG A 137 12.76 -7.93 -11.37
N MET A 138 13.20 -6.77 -10.89
CA MET A 138 12.39 -5.56 -10.89
C MET A 138 13.26 -4.38 -11.33
N SER A 139 12.71 -3.52 -12.18
CA SER A 139 13.38 -2.33 -12.66
C SER A 139 12.63 -1.07 -12.27
N PHE A 140 13.38 -0.03 -11.89
CA PHE A 140 12.84 1.20 -11.35
C PHE A 140 13.46 2.42 -12.00
N GLY A 141 12.71 3.51 -12.00
CA GLY A 141 13.13 4.86 -12.33
C GLY A 141 12.69 5.83 -11.24
N ARG A 142 12.95 7.13 -11.43
CA ARG A 142 12.44 8.18 -10.54
C ARG A 142 10.95 8.40 -10.73
N GLY A 143 10.25 8.64 -9.63
CA GLY A 143 8.86 9.05 -9.58
C GLY A 143 8.60 10.00 -8.41
N GLY A 144 7.36 10.43 -8.25
CA GLY A 144 6.88 11.18 -7.12
C GLY A 144 5.61 10.54 -6.55
N TYR A 145 5.36 10.74 -5.26
CA TYR A 145 4.18 10.20 -4.61
C TYR A 145 2.88 10.64 -5.29
N PHE A 146 2.80 11.91 -5.72
CA PHE A 146 1.61 12.45 -6.38
C PHE A 146 1.36 11.86 -7.78
N ASP A 147 2.33 11.21 -8.41
CA ASP A 147 2.10 10.50 -9.67
C ASP A 147 1.01 9.43 -9.52
N GLY A 148 1.01 8.71 -8.38
CA GLY A 148 -0.02 7.73 -8.06
C GLY A 148 -1.36 8.38 -7.70
N ILE A 149 -1.33 9.48 -6.95
CA ILE A 149 -2.54 10.23 -6.55
C ILE A 149 -3.25 10.83 -7.76
N ASP A 150 -2.51 11.50 -8.63
CA ASP A 150 -3.06 12.26 -9.76
C ASP A 150 -3.71 11.36 -10.84
N VAL A 151 -3.34 10.08 -10.86
CA VAL A 151 -3.94 9.11 -11.78
C VAL A 151 -4.81 8.11 -11.04
N GLY A 152 -4.32 7.50 -9.98
CA GLY A 152 -5.00 6.42 -9.27
C GLY A 152 -6.19 6.90 -8.45
N GLU A 153 -6.00 7.85 -7.52
CA GLU A 153 -7.12 8.43 -6.76
C GLU A 153 -8.08 9.22 -7.67
N ALA A 154 -7.57 9.84 -8.75
CA ALA A 154 -8.42 10.48 -9.77
C ALA A 154 -9.32 9.45 -10.48
N ALA A 155 -8.80 8.28 -10.86
CA ALA A 155 -9.58 7.21 -11.46
C ALA A 155 -10.59 6.59 -10.48
N ALA A 156 -10.24 6.49 -9.19
CA ALA A 156 -11.18 6.07 -8.15
C ALA A 156 -12.31 7.08 -7.96
N HIS A 157 -11.98 8.38 -7.97
CA HIS A 157 -12.97 9.47 -7.91
C HIS A 157 -13.92 9.43 -9.10
N GLU A 158 -13.40 9.27 -10.33
CA GLU A 158 -14.21 9.12 -11.54
C GLU A 158 -15.18 7.95 -11.41
N TYR A 159 -14.68 6.80 -10.96
CA TYR A 159 -15.50 5.60 -10.77
C TYR A 159 -16.62 5.84 -9.73
N ALA A 160 -16.29 6.45 -8.62
CA ALA A 160 -17.27 6.81 -7.58
C ALA A 160 -18.31 7.80 -8.11
N ALA A 161 -17.91 8.83 -8.89
CA ALA A 161 -18.81 9.78 -9.53
C ALA A 161 -19.77 9.08 -10.51
N THR A 162 -19.25 8.16 -11.32
CA THR A 162 -20.06 7.36 -12.26
C THR A 162 -21.10 6.52 -11.53
N ARG A 163 -20.73 5.88 -10.41
CA ARG A 163 -21.66 5.08 -9.60
C ARG A 163 -22.70 5.92 -8.89
N LEU A 164 -22.35 7.15 -8.50
CA LEU A 164 -23.23 8.07 -7.77
C LEU A 164 -24.21 8.83 -8.69
N SER A 165 -23.78 9.23 -9.90
CA SER A 165 -24.55 10.14 -10.76
C SER A 165 -24.80 9.63 -12.19
N GLY A 166 -24.20 8.49 -12.57
CA GLY A 166 -24.28 7.94 -13.92
C GLY A 166 -23.45 8.71 -14.96
N THR A 167 -22.71 9.76 -14.56
CA THR A 167 -21.84 10.55 -15.43
C THR A 167 -20.39 10.14 -15.18
N GLY A 168 -19.72 9.58 -16.18
CA GLY A 168 -18.30 9.24 -16.16
C GLY A 168 -17.49 10.18 -17.03
N ALA A 169 -16.22 10.30 -16.72
CA ALA A 169 -15.20 10.79 -17.63
C ALA A 169 -14.44 9.59 -18.23
N ASP A 170 -13.52 9.84 -19.13
CA ASP A 170 -12.85 8.76 -19.88
C ASP A 170 -11.47 8.39 -19.31
N LEU A 171 -11.13 8.83 -18.08
CA LEU A 171 -9.80 8.63 -17.48
C LEU A 171 -9.48 7.14 -17.33
N ARG A 172 -10.37 6.39 -16.69
CA ARG A 172 -10.18 4.94 -16.49
C ARG A 172 -10.09 4.18 -17.82
N ALA A 173 -10.84 4.58 -18.82
CA ALA A 173 -10.80 3.97 -20.16
C ALA A 173 -9.45 4.14 -20.87
N THR A 174 -8.63 5.15 -20.47
CA THR A 174 -7.28 5.33 -21.01
C THR A 174 -6.28 4.30 -20.44
N ILE A 175 -6.66 3.56 -19.37
CA ILE A 175 -5.87 2.53 -18.70
C ILE A 175 -6.66 1.21 -18.72
N PRO A 176 -6.83 0.57 -19.88
CA PRO A 176 -7.64 -0.64 -20.01
C PRO A 176 -7.04 -1.84 -19.27
N ASP A 177 -5.72 -1.87 -19.13
CA ASP A 177 -4.97 -2.84 -18.33
C ASP A 177 -4.15 -2.10 -17.26
N PRO A 178 -4.60 -2.10 -15.99
CA PRO A 178 -3.88 -1.43 -14.91
C PRO A 178 -2.57 -2.13 -14.53
N THR A 179 -2.32 -3.35 -14.98
CA THR A 179 -1.04 -4.05 -14.79
C THR A 179 0.04 -3.63 -15.80
N ASP A 180 -0.31 -2.89 -16.84
CA ASP A 180 0.64 -2.32 -17.79
C ASP A 180 1.29 -1.05 -17.23
N THR A 181 2.49 -1.18 -16.67
CA THR A 181 3.27 -0.08 -16.08
C THR A 181 3.68 1.00 -17.08
N SER A 182 3.55 0.76 -18.40
CA SER A 182 3.83 1.74 -19.45
C SER A 182 2.70 2.77 -19.64
N ARG A 183 1.50 2.46 -19.14
CA ARG A 183 0.30 3.31 -19.32
C ARG A 183 0.19 4.45 -18.32
N ARG A 184 0.85 4.33 -17.17
CA ARG A 184 0.83 5.32 -16.10
C ARG A 184 2.13 5.31 -15.31
N LEU A 185 2.38 6.37 -14.54
CA LEU A 185 3.44 6.35 -13.54
C LEU A 185 3.01 5.45 -12.38
N THR A 186 3.83 4.44 -12.09
CA THR A 186 3.48 3.40 -11.12
C THR A 186 4.41 3.47 -9.93
N ASN A 187 3.93 4.02 -8.82
CA ASN A 187 4.60 3.86 -7.54
C ASN A 187 4.39 2.43 -7.03
N LEU A 188 5.39 1.87 -6.39
CA LEU A 188 5.29 0.58 -5.74
C LEU A 188 5.13 0.78 -4.24
N ALA A 189 4.08 0.22 -3.66
CA ALA A 189 4.00 -0.01 -2.22
C ALA A 189 4.51 -1.41 -1.89
N ILE A 190 4.87 -1.67 -0.63
CA ILE A 190 5.17 -3.00 -0.12
C ILE A 190 4.13 -3.31 0.94
N SER A 191 3.23 -4.25 0.66
CA SER A 191 2.23 -4.76 1.61
C SER A 191 2.75 -6.05 2.23
N THR A 192 2.98 -6.05 3.54
CA THR A 192 3.67 -7.13 4.25
C THR A 192 2.80 -7.74 5.33
N LEU A 193 2.59 -9.04 5.27
CA LEU A 193 2.01 -9.79 6.39
C LEU A 193 3.11 -10.17 7.37
N THR A 194 3.01 -9.70 8.60
CA THR A 194 3.89 -10.08 9.71
C THR A 194 3.33 -11.30 10.40
N ILE A 195 4.12 -12.37 10.44
CA ILE A 195 3.78 -13.63 11.13
C ILE A 195 4.77 -13.86 12.26
N ARG A 196 4.26 -14.04 13.49
CA ARG A 196 4.98 -14.55 14.64
C ARG A 196 4.78 -16.07 14.70
N HIS A 197 5.86 -16.84 14.61
CA HIS A 197 5.83 -18.30 14.59
C HIS A 197 6.57 -18.88 15.79
N ASP A 198 5.87 -19.57 16.67
CA ASP A 198 6.47 -20.36 17.74
C ASP A 198 6.72 -21.80 17.27
N ARG A 199 7.95 -22.08 16.86
CA ARG A 199 8.34 -23.39 16.36
C ARG A 199 8.21 -24.51 17.42
N SER A 200 8.17 -24.18 18.72
CA SER A 200 8.08 -25.17 19.78
C SER A 200 6.68 -25.75 19.93
N SER A 201 5.66 -24.95 19.67
CA SER A 201 4.24 -25.33 19.72
C SER A 201 3.61 -25.44 18.33
N ASP A 202 4.37 -25.09 17.27
CA ASP A 202 3.88 -24.93 15.88
C ASP A 202 2.73 -23.90 15.75
N ALA A 203 2.62 -22.99 16.72
CA ALA A 203 1.61 -21.96 16.73
C ALA A 203 2.09 -20.72 15.95
N ALA A 204 1.28 -20.23 15.05
CA ALA A 204 1.54 -19.00 14.32
C ALA A 204 0.42 -17.99 14.52
N GLN A 205 0.78 -16.71 14.60
CA GLN A 205 -0.12 -15.57 14.69
C GLN A 205 0.28 -14.53 13.64
N PHE A 206 -0.69 -13.80 13.12
CA PHE A 206 -0.42 -12.70 12.19
C PHE A 206 -1.00 -11.39 12.70
N LEU A 207 -0.44 -10.28 12.25
CA LEU A 207 -0.88 -8.94 12.62
C LEU A 207 -1.72 -8.33 11.49
N LEU A 208 -2.77 -7.60 11.87
CA LEU A 208 -3.52 -6.71 10.99
C LEU A 208 -3.65 -5.35 11.66
N HIS A 209 -3.79 -4.34 10.82
CA HIS A 209 -4.07 -2.98 11.20
C HIS A 209 -5.49 -2.62 10.74
N TRP A 210 -6.32 -2.13 11.65
CA TRP A 210 -7.59 -1.51 11.28
C TRP A 210 -7.37 -0.02 11.10
N ARG A 211 -7.53 0.47 9.88
CA ARG A 211 -7.33 1.86 9.53
C ARG A 211 -8.52 2.70 9.98
N ASP A 212 -8.32 3.55 10.98
CA ASP A 212 -9.37 4.40 11.54
C ASP A 212 -9.82 5.45 10.50
N PRO A 213 -11.09 5.42 10.04
CA PRO A 213 -11.58 6.38 9.05
C PRO A 213 -11.55 7.83 9.54
N ALA A 214 -11.45 8.06 10.86
CA ALA A 214 -11.31 9.41 11.42
C ALA A 214 -9.87 9.93 11.33
N LYS A 215 -8.88 9.06 11.18
CA LYS A 215 -7.44 9.42 11.19
C LYS A 215 -6.83 9.46 9.78
N VAL A 216 -7.33 8.65 8.85
CA VAL A 216 -6.68 8.47 7.54
C VAL A 216 -7.51 9.04 6.39
N GLY A 217 -6.84 9.67 5.44
CA GLY A 217 -7.46 10.17 4.21
C GLY A 217 -7.62 9.11 3.11
N HIS A 218 -7.03 7.90 3.30
CA HIS A 218 -7.05 6.80 2.33
C HIS A 218 -7.30 5.46 3.04
N ALA A 219 -8.21 4.65 2.48
CA ALA A 219 -8.54 3.30 2.95
C ALA A 219 -9.01 3.20 4.42
N GLY A 220 -9.60 4.27 4.99
CA GLY A 220 -10.22 4.23 6.32
C GLY A 220 -11.38 3.23 6.37
N GLY A 221 -11.53 2.56 7.52
CA GLY A 221 -12.55 1.53 7.74
C GLY A 221 -12.22 0.16 7.16
N LEU A 222 -10.97 -0.04 6.69
CA LEU A 222 -10.50 -1.32 6.14
C LEU A 222 -9.42 -1.95 7.03
N TYR A 223 -9.43 -3.28 7.07
CA TYR A 223 -8.29 -4.04 7.60
C TYR A 223 -7.17 -4.12 6.56
N GLN A 224 -5.94 -3.97 7.01
CA GLN A 224 -4.74 -4.07 6.19
C GLN A 224 -3.68 -4.90 6.90
N VAL A 225 -2.85 -5.60 6.11
CA VAL A 225 -1.60 -6.19 6.64
C VAL A 225 -0.67 -5.07 7.10
N LEU A 226 0.29 -5.37 7.96
CA LEU A 226 1.32 -4.43 8.36
C LEU A 226 2.69 -5.11 8.45
N PRO A 227 3.76 -4.34 8.12
CA PRO A 227 3.74 -2.95 7.68
C PRO A 227 3.34 -2.77 6.21
N VAL A 228 2.93 -1.54 5.87
CA VAL A 228 2.66 -1.12 4.49
C VAL A 228 3.26 0.25 4.23
N GLY A 229 4.20 0.34 3.32
CA GLY A 229 4.83 1.60 2.94
C GLY A 229 5.10 1.72 1.45
N ILE A 230 5.29 2.94 0.99
CA ILE A 230 5.74 3.20 -0.38
C ILE A 230 7.23 2.89 -0.48
N PHE A 231 7.63 2.17 -1.53
CA PHE A 231 9.05 1.98 -1.84
C PHE A 231 9.67 3.31 -2.29
N GLN A 232 10.28 4.01 -1.33
CA GLN A 232 10.79 5.38 -1.50
C GLN A 232 12.05 5.60 -0.67
N PRO A 233 12.88 6.59 -1.05
CA PRO A 233 13.97 7.05 -0.18
C PRO A 233 13.43 7.71 1.09
N SER A 234 14.18 7.63 2.19
CA SER A 234 13.86 8.29 3.47
C SER A 234 13.97 9.81 3.41
N GLY A 235 14.58 10.37 2.36
CA GLY A 235 14.73 11.80 2.19
C GLY A 235 14.99 12.20 0.74
N GLU A 236 15.00 13.51 0.48
CA GLU A 236 15.10 14.08 -0.87
C GLU A 236 16.54 14.23 -1.38
N GLN A 237 17.53 14.16 -0.49
CA GLN A 237 18.92 14.34 -0.90
C GLN A 237 19.43 13.14 -1.71
N PRO A 238 20.34 13.33 -2.68
CA PRO A 238 20.81 12.25 -3.56
C PRO A 238 21.42 11.04 -2.85
N GLY A 239 21.95 11.23 -1.65
CA GLY A 239 22.49 10.14 -0.82
C GLY A 239 21.44 9.13 -0.38
N HIS A 240 20.21 9.59 -0.07
CA HIS A 240 19.11 8.72 0.34
C HIS A 240 18.66 7.78 -0.78
N GLU A 241 18.53 8.29 -2.01
CA GLU A 241 18.07 7.50 -3.16
C GLU A 241 18.91 6.24 -3.39
N ARG A 242 20.24 6.33 -3.26
CA ARG A 242 21.11 5.16 -3.42
C ARG A 242 21.13 4.28 -2.17
N ASN A 243 21.13 4.90 -0.99
CA ASN A 243 21.21 4.22 0.29
C ASN A 243 19.97 3.36 0.54
N ASP A 244 18.79 3.87 0.19
CA ASP A 244 17.50 3.28 0.55
C ASP A 244 16.91 2.38 -0.56
N PHE A 245 17.63 2.20 -1.68
CA PHE A 245 17.20 1.33 -2.78
C PHE A 245 17.37 -0.14 -2.40
N SER A 246 16.55 -0.58 -1.46
CA SER A 246 16.51 -1.95 -0.93
C SER A 246 15.13 -2.24 -0.34
N LEU A 247 14.49 -3.32 -0.79
CA LEU A 247 13.20 -3.76 -0.25
C LEU A 247 13.30 -4.06 1.25
N TRP A 248 14.40 -4.69 1.68
CA TRP A 248 14.61 -4.99 3.10
C TRP A 248 14.76 -3.73 3.95
N ARG A 249 15.55 -2.74 3.51
CA ARG A 249 15.69 -1.46 4.23
C ARG A 249 14.37 -0.70 4.31
N CYS A 250 13.56 -0.73 3.26
CA CYS A 250 12.22 -0.18 3.29
C CYS A 250 11.38 -0.88 4.36
N LEU A 251 11.34 -2.22 4.38
CA LEU A 251 10.60 -2.97 5.40
C LEU A 251 11.07 -2.66 6.82
N VAL A 252 12.37 -2.52 7.06
CA VAL A 252 12.91 -2.19 8.38
C VAL A 252 12.40 -0.82 8.86
N ARG A 253 12.34 0.18 7.98
CA ARG A 253 11.79 1.50 8.32
C ARG A 253 10.30 1.42 8.65
N GLU A 254 9.53 0.76 7.80
CA GLU A 254 8.10 0.60 8.03
C GLU A 254 7.79 -0.20 9.30
N PHE A 255 8.61 -1.22 9.64
CA PHE A 255 8.50 -1.92 10.92
C PHE A 255 8.73 -0.99 12.12
N ALA A 256 9.73 -0.13 12.06
CA ALA A 256 10.00 0.84 13.14
C ALA A 256 8.87 1.86 13.26
N GLU A 257 8.38 2.38 12.14
CA GLU A 257 7.32 3.39 12.12
C GLU A 257 5.97 2.80 12.57
N GLU A 258 5.52 1.71 11.96
CA GLU A 258 4.18 1.20 12.19
C GLU A 258 4.05 0.37 13.48
N LEU A 259 5.06 -0.42 13.86
CA LEU A 259 4.98 -1.30 15.03
C LEU A 259 5.57 -0.67 16.30
N LEU A 260 6.57 0.22 16.19
CA LEU A 260 7.19 0.85 17.36
C LEU A 260 6.84 2.34 17.50
N GLY A 261 6.20 2.94 16.49
CA GLY A 261 5.90 4.38 16.48
C GLY A 261 7.16 5.25 16.39
N GLU A 262 8.28 4.67 15.98
CA GLU A 262 9.54 5.38 15.84
C GLU A 262 9.53 6.25 14.58
N LYS A 263 10.10 7.45 14.70
CA LYS A 263 10.37 8.29 13.52
C LYS A 263 11.66 7.84 12.84
N GLU A 264 11.72 8.03 11.53
CA GLU A 264 12.98 7.87 10.79
C GLU A 264 14.09 8.73 11.42
N PRO A 265 15.35 8.22 11.50
CA PRO A 265 16.46 8.99 12.04
C PRO A 265 16.67 10.30 11.27
N ASP A 266 16.76 11.42 11.98
CA ASP A 266 16.97 12.76 11.40
C ASP A 266 18.39 12.96 10.88
N GLY A 267 18.56 13.79 9.84
CA GLY A 267 19.83 14.47 9.56
C GLY A 267 20.69 13.91 8.44
N GLY A 268 20.21 12.99 7.63
CA GLY A 268 20.95 12.47 6.46
C GLY A 268 20.61 11.03 6.14
N PRO A 269 21.30 10.40 5.18
CA PRO A 269 21.08 8.98 4.86
C PRO A 269 21.24 8.10 6.10
N ILE A 270 20.26 7.22 6.31
CA ILE A 270 20.21 6.32 7.47
C ILE A 270 21.41 5.37 7.45
N ASP A 271 22.18 5.31 8.54
CA ASP A 271 23.22 4.29 8.73
C ASP A 271 22.60 3.00 9.27
N TYR A 272 22.16 2.12 8.36
CA TYR A 272 21.54 0.84 8.72
C TYR A 272 22.49 -0.14 9.43
N GLU A 273 23.81 0.10 9.37
CA GLU A 273 24.80 -0.73 10.06
C GLU A 273 25.01 -0.26 11.51
N GLN A 274 24.58 0.94 11.85
CA GLN A 274 24.65 1.48 13.21
C GLN A 274 23.29 1.71 13.86
N TRP A 275 22.20 1.70 13.10
CA TRP A 275 20.85 1.79 13.67
C TRP A 275 20.51 0.49 14.42
N PRO A 276 20.36 0.51 15.77
CA PRO A 276 20.26 -0.71 16.56
C PRO A 276 19.14 -1.65 16.12
N PHE A 277 17.96 -1.10 15.79
CA PHE A 277 16.82 -1.87 15.31
C PHE A 277 17.10 -2.55 13.95
N ALA A 278 17.70 -1.82 13.02
CA ALA A 278 18.07 -2.37 11.70
C ALA A 278 19.14 -3.48 11.83
N VAL A 279 20.11 -3.29 12.71
CA VAL A 279 21.15 -4.30 13.02
C VAL A 279 20.50 -5.54 13.62
N GLN A 280 19.63 -5.38 14.63
CA GLN A 280 18.93 -6.50 15.28
C GLN A 280 18.14 -7.35 14.27
N LEU A 281 17.33 -6.72 13.42
CA LEU A 281 16.53 -7.43 12.42
C LEU A 281 17.39 -8.10 11.33
N SER A 282 18.46 -7.43 10.90
CA SER A 282 19.37 -7.96 9.87
C SER A 282 20.18 -9.14 10.40
N ASP A 283 20.60 -9.10 11.66
CA ASP A 283 21.27 -10.21 12.33
C ASP A 283 20.33 -11.40 12.52
N ALA A 284 19.12 -11.15 12.99
CA ALA A 284 18.10 -12.20 13.12
C ALA A 284 17.77 -12.84 11.76
N LYS A 285 17.70 -12.05 10.70
CA LYS A 285 17.48 -12.55 9.33
C LYS A 285 18.65 -13.44 8.87
N ARG A 286 19.89 -13.01 9.11
CA ARG A 286 21.09 -13.79 8.78
C ARG A 286 21.15 -15.13 9.52
N CYS A 287 20.63 -15.17 10.75
CA CYS A 287 20.56 -16.38 11.56
C CYS A 287 19.29 -17.23 11.30
N GLY A 288 18.42 -16.85 10.36
CA GLY A 288 17.19 -17.57 10.03
C GLY A 288 16.03 -17.38 11.03
N GLY A 289 16.20 -16.49 12.02
CA GLY A 289 15.14 -16.12 12.96
C GLY A 289 14.13 -15.14 12.39
N VAL A 290 14.46 -14.51 11.25
CA VAL A 290 13.55 -13.70 10.42
C VAL A 290 13.68 -14.18 8.98
N ARG A 291 12.56 -14.42 8.32
CA ARG A 291 12.49 -14.87 6.93
C ARG A 291 11.53 -14.01 6.17
N ALA A 292 11.99 -13.34 5.12
CA ALA A 292 11.19 -12.45 4.28
C ALA A 292 10.99 -13.08 2.90
N TYR A 293 9.73 -13.14 2.45
CA TYR A 293 9.33 -13.78 1.21
C TYR A 293 8.56 -12.82 0.32
N CYS A 294 8.77 -12.96 -0.99
CA CYS A 294 7.94 -12.38 -2.04
C CYS A 294 6.83 -13.37 -2.43
N LEU A 295 5.61 -12.88 -2.51
CA LEU A 295 4.43 -13.60 -2.99
C LEU A 295 3.99 -13.14 -4.39
N GLY A 296 4.47 -11.98 -4.85
CA GLY A 296 4.10 -11.41 -6.14
C GLY A 296 3.88 -9.91 -6.12
N ILE A 297 3.28 -9.40 -7.18
CA ILE A 297 2.84 -8.01 -7.31
C ILE A 297 1.37 -8.00 -7.70
N GLY A 298 0.62 -7.04 -7.16
CA GLY A 298 -0.77 -6.82 -7.53
C GLY A 298 -1.13 -5.35 -7.69
N VAL A 299 -2.28 -5.10 -8.32
CA VAL A 299 -2.83 -3.76 -8.56
C VAL A 299 -4.24 -3.70 -8.01
N ASP A 300 -4.51 -2.72 -7.17
CA ASP A 300 -5.86 -2.40 -6.71
C ASP A 300 -6.73 -1.93 -7.89
N PRO A 301 -7.87 -2.58 -8.17
CA PRO A 301 -8.68 -2.25 -9.34
C PRO A 301 -9.36 -0.89 -9.27
N LEU A 302 -9.54 -0.33 -8.06
CA LEU A 302 -10.19 0.96 -7.86
C LEU A 302 -9.20 2.11 -8.05
N THR A 303 -8.06 2.05 -7.39
CA THR A 303 -7.09 3.15 -7.28
C THR A 303 -5.84 2.96 -8.12
N PHE A 304 -5.65 1.79 -8.75
CA PHE A 304 -4.43 1.40 -9.43
C PHE A 304 -3.17 1.42 -8.54
N ALA A 305 -3.32 1.49 -7.21
CA ALA A 305 -2.21 1.27 -6.30
C ALA A 305 -1.57 -0.09 -6.59
N THR A 306 -0.25 -0.10 -6.68
CA THR A 306 0.52 -1.29 -7.04
C THR A 306 1.36 -1.71 -5.86
N ASP A 307 1.17 -2.96 -5.43
CA ASP A 307 1.76 -3.50 -4.21
C ASP A 307 2.66 -4.70 -4.50
N LEU A 308 3.87 -4.68 -3.97
CA LEU A 308 4.65 -5.89 -3.75
C LEU A 308 4.04 -6.64 -2.56
N LEU A 309 3.59 -7.86 -2.81
CA LEU A 309 2.97 -8.72 -1.82
C LEU A 309 4.07 -9.51 -1.11
N SER A 310 4.24 -9.31 0.18
CA SER A 310 5.31 -9.95 0.95
C SER A 310 4.84 -10.51 2.29
N VAL A 311 5.62 -11.45 2.81
CA VAL A 311 5.45 -12.03 4.16
C VAL A 311 6.77 -11.98 4.87
N VAL A 312 6.76 -11.55 6.13
CA VAL A 312 7.90 -11.70 7.03
C VAL A 312 7.50 -12.59 8.20
N VAL A 313 8.18 -13.72 8.29
CA VAL A 313 8.00 -14.69 9.39
C VAL A 313 9.11 -14.50 10.40
N PHE A 314 8.72 -14.18 11.62
CA PHE A 314 9.61 -14.07 12.78
C PHE A 314 9.49 -15.31 13.66
N ASP A 315 10.60 -15.86 14.10
CA ASP A 315 10.59 -16.76 15.24
C ASP A 315 10.05 -16.02 16.48
N ALA A 316 9.20 -16.65 17.27
CA ALA A 316 8.50 -16.01 18.38
C ALA A 316 9.43 -15.22 19.31
N LYS A 317 10.58 -15.81 19.69
CA LYS A 317 11.57 -15.15 20.56
C LYS A 317 12.18 -13.90 19.94
N VAL A 318 12.37 -13.90 18.61
CA VAL A 318 12.91 -12.74 17.87
C VAL A 318 11.85 -11.66 17.80
N PHE A 319 10.60 -12.03 17.47
CA PHE A 319 9.49 -11.11 17.45
C PHE A 319 9.30 -10.42 18.81
N ASP A 320 9.24 -11.21 19.88
CA ASP A 320 9.01 -10.72 21.24
C ASP A 320 10.15 -9.79 21.72
N ALA A 321 11.39 -10.04 21.27
CA ALA A 321 12.54 -9.20 21.58
C ALA A 321 12.58 -7.90 20.74
N ALA A 322 12.09 -7.93 19.49
CA ALA A 322 12.10 -6.78 18.60
C ALA A 322 10.90 -5.85 18.83
N PHE A 323 9.75 -6.41 19.20
CA PHE A 323 8.48 -5.70 19.29
C PHE A 323 7.84 -5.82 20.69
N GLY A 324 8.62 -5.99 21.74
CA GLY A 324 8.13 -6.07 23.13
C GLY A 324 7.41 -4.79 23.57
N ASP A 325 7.75 -3.65 22.98
CA ASP A 325 7.13 -2.34 23.20
C ASP A 325 6.18 -1.96 22.03
N LEU A 326 5.57 -2.94 21.39
CA LEU A 326 4.65 -2.74 20.26
C LEU A 326 3.56 -1.75 20.63
N VAL A 327 3.36 -0.74 19.76
CA VAL A 327 2.30 0.26 19.94
C VAL A 327 0.95 -0.34 19.52
N GLU A 328 -0.05 -0.28 20.42
CA GLU A 328 -1.40 -0.79 20.11
C GLU A 328 -2.13 0.11 19.10
N ALA A 329 -1.74 1.38 18.99
CA ALA A 329 -2.31 2.35 18.08
C ALA A 329 -1.23 3.31 17.56
N ASN A 330 -1.30 3.65 16.28
CA ASN A 330 -0.45 4.65 15.64
C ASN A 330 -1.26 5.81 15.04
N ALA A 331 -0.60 6.67 14.24
CA ALA A 331 -1.25 7.81 13.60
C ALA A 331 -2.35 7.40 12.59
N GLU A 332 -2.35 6.17 12.10
CA GLU A 332 -3.26 5.70 11.05
C GLU A 332 -4.39 4.78 11.57
N GLY A 333 -4.23 4.12 12.73
CA GLY A 333 -5.25 3.20 13.23
C GLY A 333 -4.82 2.40 14.46
N GLU A 334 -5.35 1.19 14.58
CA GLU A 334 -5.15 0.29 15.71
C GLU A 334 -4.70 -1.09 15.23
N ILE A 335 -3.71 -1.68 15.93
CA ILE A 335 -3.30 -3.05 15.68
C ILE A 335 -4.35 -4.00 16.28
N VAL A 336 -4.85 -4.90 15.46
CA VAL A 336 -5.89 -5.84 15.86
C VAL A 336 -5.29 -6.95 16.71
N SER A 337 -5.75 -7.06 17.97
CA SER A 337 -5.42 -8.14 18.85
C SER A 337 -6.55 -9.16 18.94
N GLY A 338 -6.22 -10.45 18.95
CA GLY A 338 -7.16 -11.51 19.30
C GLY A 338 -7.64 -11.36 20.74
N ARG A 339 -8.87 -11.83 21.02
CA ARG A 339 -9.56 -11.67 22.31
C ARG A 339 -8.99 -12.45 23.51
N GLU A 340 -7.77 -12.97 23.48
CA GLU A 340 -7.18 -13.69 24.61
C GLU A 340 -6.11 -12.85 25.30
N ALA A 341 -6.14 -12.93 26.63
CA ALA A 341 -5.36 -12.17 27.60
C ALA A 341 -3.83 -12.40 27.56
N ASP A 342 -3.29 -12.84 26.46
CA ASP A 342 -1.86 -13.10 26.29
C ASP A 342 -1.15 -11.92 25.60
N ARG A 343 -0.05 -11.57 26.18
CA ARG A 343 0.82 -10.42 26.13
C ARG A 343 1.24 -9.86 24.75
N ILE A 344 0.84 -10.46 23.63
CA ILE A 344 1.22 -10.01 22.29
C ILE A 344 -0.03 -10.02 21.40
N PRO A 345 -0.41 -8.89 20.81
CA PRO A 345 -1.56 -8.81 19.91
C PRO A 345 -1.30 -9.65 18.65
N GLY A 346 -2.30 -10.38 18.18
CA GLY A 346 -2.23 -11.15 16.93
C GLY A 346 -3.46 -12.03 16.75
N ILE A 347 -3.73 -12.35 15.50
CA ILE A 347 -4.80 -13.26 15.09
C ILE A 347 -4.17 -14.62 14.81
N SER A 348 -4.76 -15.72 15.29
CA SER A 348 -4.28 -17.07 15.00
C SER A 348 -4.18 -17.33 13.50
N PHE A 349 -3.02 -17.76 13.01
CA PHE A 349 -2.82 -18.12 11.61
C PHE A 349 -3.31 -19.55 11.39
N ALA A 350 -4.62 -19.72 11.45
CA ALA A 350 -5.35 -20.98 11.31
C ALA A 350 -6.52 -20.80 10.32
N GLU A 351 -7.08 -21.93 9.85
CA GLU A 351 -8.08 -21.92 8.78
C GLU A 351 -9.29 -21.01 9.08
N THR A 352 -9.90 -21.18 10.26
CA THR A 352 -11.12 -20.42 10.61
C THR A 352 -10.88 -18.92 10.75
N PRO A 353 -9.87 -18.43 11.50
CA PRO A 353 -9.61 -16.99 11.56
C PRO A 353 -9.22 -16.38 10.20
N VAL A 354 -8.40 -17.07 9.40
CA VAL A 354 -8.04 -16.59 8.07
C VAL A 354 -9.25 -16.52 7.15
N ALA A 355 -10.08 -17.56 7.12
CA ALA A 355 -11.31 -17.58 6.33
C ALA A 355 -12.27 -16.46 6.76
N HIS A 356 -12.44 -16.22 8.07
CA HIS A 356 -13.27 -15.14 8.60
C HIS A 356 -12.78 -13.77 8.11
N MET A 357 -11.48 -13.50 8.18
CA MET A 357 -10.93 -12.22 7.70
C MET A 357 -11.18 -12.03 6.21
N LEU A 358 -10.96 -13.06 5.39
CA LEU A 358 -11.10 -12.98 3.94
C LEU A 358 -12.56 -12.88 3.45
N SER A 359 -13.51 -13.49 4.15
CA SER A 359 -14.91 -13.58 3.70
C SER A 359 -15.86 -12.60 4.38
N GLU A 360 -15.56 -12.16 5.60
CA GLU A 360 -16.51 -11.40 6.43
C GLU A 360 -16.02 -10.01 6.82
N GLN A 361 -14.70 -9.74 6.66
CA GLN A 361 -14.13 -8.46 7.06
C GLN A 361 -13.80 -7.58 5.83
N PRO A 362 -13.98 -6.25 5.93
CA PRO A 362 -13.63 -5.33 4.85
C PRO A 362 -12.11 -5.15 4.78
N MET A 363 -11.43 -6.05 4.09
CA MET A 363 -9.98 -5.97 3.89
C MET A 363 -9.64 -5.14 2.65
N GLN A 364 -8.52 -4.41 2.71
CA GLN A 364 -7.93 -3.80 1.52
C GLN A 364 -7.48 -4.89 0.54
N ALA A 365 -7.61 -4.64 -0.75
CA ALA A 365 -7.38 -5.66 -1.78
C ALA A 365 -5.99 -6.31 -1.70
N ALA A 366 -4.92 -5.50 -1.51
CA ALA A 366 -3.57 -6.03 -1.35
C ALA A 366 -3.42 -6.87 -0.07
N GLY A 367 -3.98 -6.41 1.06
CA GLY A 367 -3.96 -7.14 2.33
C GLY A 367 -4.69 -8.48 2.24
N ALA A 368 -5.85 -8.50 1.61
CA ALA A 368 -6.59 -9.74 1.35
C ALA A 368 -5.79 -10.73 0.50
N ALA A 369 -5.16 -10.24 -0.58
CA ALA A 369 -4.34 -11.07 -1.46
C ALA A 369 -3.09 -11.63 -0.74
N VAL A 370 -2.39 -10.81 0.04
CA VAL A 370 -1.25 -11.28 0.85
C VAL A 370 -1.69 -12.36 1.82
N LEU A 371 -2.77 -12.14 2.57
CA LEU A 371 -3.28 -13.12 3.54
C LEU A 371 -3.72 -14.44 2.86
N ALA A 372 -4.42 -14.35 1.72
CA ALA A 372 -4.87 -15.52 0.97
C ALA A 372 -3.69 -16.34 0.43
N LEU A 373 -2.71 -15.68 -0.21
CA LEU A 373 -1.48 -16.32 -0.71
C LEU A 373 -0.64 -16.90 0.43
N ALA A 374 -0.48 -16.17 1.54
CA ALA A 374 0.25 -16.65 2.70
C ALA A 374 -0.39 -17.93 3.26
N TRP A 375 -1.71 -17.97 3.35
CA TRP A 375 -2.43 -19.17 3.80
C TRP A 375 -2.27 -20.34 2.81
N GLN A 376 -2.37 -20.06 1.52
CA GLN A 376 -2.14 -21.06 0.47
C GLN A 376 -0.75 -21.71 0.59
N HIS A 377 0.27 -20.91 0.86
CA HIS A 377 1.66 -21.33 0.93
C HIS A 377 2.22 -21.52 2.36
N ARG A 378 1.33 -21.62 3.36
CA ARG A 378 1.72 -21.69 4.78
C ARG A 378 2.74 -22.77 5.10
N GLN A 379 2.70 -23.90 4.40
CA GLN A 379 3.67 -25.00 4.62
C GLN A 379 5.09 -24.60 4.24
N VAL A 380 5.27 -23.82 3.17
CA VAL A 380 6.56 -23.27 2.75
C VAL A 380 7.02 -22.17 3.72
N LEU A 381 6.11 -21.27 4.07
CA LEU A 381 6.41 -20.13 4.92
C LEU A 381 6.76 -20.51 6.36
N LEU A 382 6.09 -21.51 6.92
CA LEU A 382 6.31 -21.98 8.28
C LEU A 382 7.30 -23.16 8.38
N ALA A 383 7.86 -23.59 7.25
CA ALA A 383 8.90 -24.64 7.26
C ALA A 383 10.06 -24.24 8.19
N PRO A 384 10.69 -25.24 8.86
CA PRO A 384 11.76 -25.01 9.84
C PRO A 384 13.00 -24.32 9.22
#